data_f758a1bebd07a04ace985bd898f46def
#
_entry.id   f758a1bebd07a04ace985bd898f46def
#
_cell.length_a   1.000
_cell.length_b   1.000
_cell.length_c   1.000
_cell.angle_alpha   90.00
_cell.angle_beta   90.00
_cell.angle_gamma   90.00
#
_symmetry.space_group_name_H-M   'P 1'
#
loop_
_entity.id
_entity.type
_entity.pdbx_description
1 polymer ?
#
loop_
_entity_poly.entity_id
_entity_poly.type
_entity_poly.pdbx_seq_one_letter_code
_entity_poly.pdbx_strand_id
1 'polypeptide(L)'
;VTESEHELPAHSIAYGQYFESLNEEIGKIYAVAEVARMMGFDPATKVEIPPAHDVAARVEATLEGPKGVARRIRELQKDMPREQVAFQVAKEIAEGTLGGITDMDKAAEKAVRVALAILTESITAAPLEGIAKVRVRGSGENRYLALYLAGPIRAAGGTEAAMTVLVADYVRQVLKLPKLKSTQEETERALEEVELYSRNVHLQYPVHPELIIFAAERLPIMLTGDPTEEFEVSGGRDLERIETNRVRGGSVLVLNDGVVGRAAKLAKIVREADIKGWEWLDDLASRISKDSAPKEDSADKKLEPKDDYLADVIGGRPVFSHPQKLGGFRLRYGRSRNTGLAGVGIHPATMFVLEEFLAPGTHIRTERPGKGSIVAPVDTIEGPIVLMKDGSVVRFTGQDDARGLDGKIEQVLYVGDILVALGEFIENNHPLAPSGYCEEWWSHDLENAISKLSTSQLTTRLKGSDLTRQDIDAIIESPLSLIPSPHQAVHLAKKLKIPLHPFYLYRWIALSVDEIQDFREWLLSSYKIGKKDGSYIQIPFIKKYKTMLECAGVPHRFSENRKTLILTDDSISILAQ
;
A
#
# COMPACT_ATOMS: atom_id res chain seq x y z
N VAL A 1 -28.93 7.05 -25.77
CA VAL A 1 -28.42 5.72 -26.10
C VAL A 1 -28.88 4.82 -24.97
N THR A 2 -29.87 3.98 -25.23
CA THR A 2 -30.43 3.02 -24.28
C THR A 2 -29.36 1.97 -24.01
N GLU A 3 -28.76 2.04 -22.82
CA GLU A 3 -27.92 0.99 -22.28
C GLU A 3 -28.82 -0.20 -21.92
N SER A 4 -28.46 -1.38 -22.42
CA SER A 4 -29.04 -2.62 -21.97
C SER A 4 -28.69 -2.78 -20.49
N GLU A 5 -29.68 -2.66 -19.62
CA GLU A 5 -29.57 -3.10 -18.24
C GLU A 5 -29.17 -4.57 -18.24
N HIS A 6 -27.92 -4.85 -17.91
CA HIS A 6 -27.52 -6.20 -17.55
C HIS A 6 -28.19 -6.51 -16.21
N GLU A 7 -29.30 -7.25 -16.26
CA GLU A 7 -29.89 -7.82 -15.05
C GLU A 7 -28.82 -8.65 -14.33
N LEU A 8 -28.38 -8.15 -13.18
CA LEU A 8 -27.49 -8.91 -12.30
C LEU A 8 -28.22 -10.16 -11.82
N PRO A 9 -27.54 -11.31 -11.71
CA PRO A 9 -28.15 -12.51 -11.13
C PRO A 9 -28.77 -12.23 -9.77
N ALA A 10 -29.87 -12.91 -9.41
CA ALA A 10 -30.63 -12.67 -8.19
C ALA A 10 -29.77 -12.73 -6.90
N HIS A 11 -28.69 -13.55 -6.87
CA HIS A 11 -27.75 -13.60 -5.75
C HIS A 11 -26.83 -12.36 -5.66
N SER A 12 -26.83 -11.49 -6.65
CA SER A 12 -26.08 -10.24 -6.67
C SER A 12 -26.89 -9.03 -6.19
N ILE A 13 -28.17 -9.19 -5.82
CA ILE A 13 -29.03 -8.07 -5.40
C ILE A 13 -28.44 -7.32 -4.20
N ALA A 14 -27.93 -8.03 -3.20
CA ALA A 14 -27.28 -7.42 -2.04
C ALA A 14 -26.02 -6.61 -2.43
N TYR A 15 -25.25 -7.08 -3.40
CA TYR A 15 -24.13 -6.34 -3.97
C TYR A 15 -24.59 -5.13 -4.77
N GLY A 16 -25.66 -5.24 -5.55
CA GLY A 16 -26.26 -4.11 -6.25
C GLY A 16 -26.65 -2.99 -5.29
N GLN A 17 -27.37 -3.31 -4.23
CA GLN A 17 -27.75 -2.36 -3.19
C GLN A 17 -26.55 -1.73 -2.48
N TYR A 18 -25.51 -2.50 -2.22
CA TYR A 18 -24.27 -1.99 -1.65
C TYR A 18 -23.58 -0.98 -2.60
N PHE A 19 -23.46 -1.29 -3.88
CA PHE A 19 -22.90 -0.35 -4.86
C PHE A 19 -23.76 0.88 -5.08
N GLU A 20 -25.09 0.77 -5.03
CA GLU A 20 -26.00 1.92 -5.05
C GLU A 20 -25.74 2.84 -3.86
N SER A 21 -25.60 2.29 -2.64
CA SER A 21 -25.29 3.08 -1.45
C SER A 21 -23.93 3.77 -1.54
N LEU A 22 -22.91 3.10 -2.11
CA LEU A 22 -21.60 3.72 -2.37
C LEU A 22 -21.72 4.88 -3.38
N ASN A 23 -22.49 4.71 -4.44
CA ASN A 23 -22.71 5.76 -5.45
C ASN A 23 -23.43 6.97 -4.84
N GLU A 24 -24.37 6.76 -3.92
CA GLU A 24 -25.03 7.84 -3.19
C GLU A 24 -24.03 8.63 -2.33
N GLU A 25 -23.13 7.94 -1.60
CA GLU A 25 -22.08 8.60 -0.79
C GLU A 25 -21.07 9.35 -1.69
N ILE A 26 -20.66 8.76 -2.79
CA ILE A 26 -19.81 9.42 -3.79
C ILE A 26 -20.51 10.67 -4.33
N GLY A 27 -21.82 10.58 -4.63
CA GLY A 27 -22.62 11.71 -5.08
C GLY A 27 -22.63 12.89 -4.09
N LYS A 28 -22.68 12.62 -2.78
CA LYS A 28 -22.58 13.64 -1.74
C LYS A 28 -21.19 14.33 -1.76
N ILE A 29 -20.13 13.58 -1.95
CA ILE A 29 -18.76 14.11 -2.05
C ILE A 29 -18.64 15.03 -3.27
N TYR A 30 -19.13 14.60 -4.42
CA TYR A 30 -19.15 15.44 -5.62
C TYR A 30 -19.94 16.73 -5.43
N ALA A 31 -21.10 16.66 -4.75
CA ALA A 31 -21.90 17.85 -4.45
C ALA A 31 -21.14 18.87 -3.59
N VAL A 32 -20.37 18.39 -2.59
CA VAL A 32 -19.52 19.27 -1.76
C VAL A 32 -18.42 19.92 -2.60
N ALA A 33 -17.75 19.13 -3.45
CA ALA A 33 -16.69 19.65 -4.35
C ALA A 33 -17.25 20.68 -5.35
N GLU A 34 -18.47 20.49 -5.85
CA GLU A 34 -19.12 21.41 -6.76
C GLU A 34 -19.45 22.74 -6.08
N VAL A 35 -19.92 22.70 -4.84
CA VAL A 35 -20.14 23.91 -4.03
C VAL A 35 -18.81 24.64 -3.79
N ALA A 36 -17.73 23.95 -3.46
CA ALA A 36 -16.41 24.53 -3.27
C ALA A 36 -15.92 25.26 -4.54
N ARG A 37 -16.14 24.67 -5.73
CA ARG A 37 -15.83 25.29 -7.02
C ARG A 37 -16.64 26.53 -7.29
N MET A 38 -17.95 26.47 -7.05
CA MET A 38 -18.84 27.64 -7.20
C MET A 38 -18.45 28.80 -6.27
N MET A 39 -17.90 28.50 -5.10
CA MET A 39 -17.40 29.50 -4.15
C MET A 39 -15.98 29.98 -4.45
N GLY A 40 -15.31 29.41 -5.43
CA GLY A 40 -13.93 29.77 -5.81
C GLY A 40 -12.85 29.20 -4.89
N PHE A 41 -13.18 28.24 -4.04
CA PHE A 41 -12.19 27.55 -3.18
C PHE A 41 -11.38 26.48 -3.92
N ASP A 42 -11.90 25.98 -5.05
CA ASP A 42 -11.19 25.05 -5.92
C ASP A 42 -10.94 25.73 -7.28
N PRO A 43 -9.69 25.89 -7.72
CA PRO A 43 -9.38 26.49 -9.03
C PRO A 43 -9.77 25.58 -10.21
N ALA A 44 -9.93 24.28 -9.99
CA ALA A 44 -10.35 23.34 -11.02
C ALA A 44 -11.83 23.54 -11.38
N THR A 45 -12.12 23.64 -12.67
CA THR A 45 -13.49 23.86 -13.16
C THR A 45 -14.33 22.58 -13.27
N LYS A 46 -13.69 21.42 -13.18
CA LYS A 46 -14.33 20.12 -13.28
C LYS A 46 -13.56 19.07 -12.47
N VAL A 47 -14.21 17.94 -12.21
CA VAL A 47 -13.61 16.78 -11.54
C VAL A 47 -12.46 16.23 -12.39
N GLU A 48 -11.30 16.04 -11.80
CA GLU A 48 -10.11 15.51 -12.47
C GLU A 48 -10.30 14.07 -12.93
N ILE A 49 -10.96 13.26 -12.08
CA ILE A 49 -11.21 11.84 -12.34
C ILE A 49 -12.74 11.63 -12.39
N PRO A 50 -13.35 11.71 -13.56
CA PRO A 50 -14.78 11.52 -13.70
C PRO A 50 -15.17 10.06 -13.41
N PRO A 51 -16.40 9.82 -12.89
CA PRO A 51 -16.94 8.48 -12.71
C PRO A 51 -16.95 7.70 -14.03
N ALA A 52 -16.60 6.42 -13.97
CA ALA A 52 -16.58 5.54 -15.12
C ALA A 52 -17.00 4.12 -14.73
N HIS A 53 -17.80 3.47 -15.56
CA HIS A 53 -18.33 2.14 -15.29
C HIS A 53 -17.32 1.01 -15.52
N ASP A 54 -16.29 1.24 -16.32
CA ASP A 54 -15.22 0.29 -16.61
C ASP A 54 -13.88 1.00 -16.85
N VAL A 55 -12.81 0.20 -16.96
CA VAL A 55 -11.47 0.71 -17.25
C VAL A 55 -11.42 1.47 -18.57
N ALA A 56 -12.10 0.99 -19.60
CA ALA A 56 -12.10 1.64 -20.91
C ALA A 56 -12.72 3.04 -20.87
N ALA A 57 -13.89 3.16 -20.23
CA ALA A 57 -14.55 4.45 -20.03
C ALA A 57 -13.69 5.41 -19.18
N ARG A 58 -13.02 4.87 -18.14
CA ARG A 58 -12.11 5.65 -17.31
C ARG A 58 -10.93 6.20 -18.11
N VAL A 59 -10.29 5.37 -18.92
CA VAL A 59 -9.15 5.80 -19.76
C VAL A 59 -9.55 6.96 -20.68
N GLU A 60 -10.69 6.85 -21.35
CA GLU A 60 -11.18 7.91 -22.24
C GLU A 60 -11.55 9.18 -21.49
N ALA A 61 -12.23 9.05 -20.35
CA ALA A 61 -12.69 10.18 -19.56
C ALA A 61 -11.53 10.89 -18.84
N THR A 62 -10.65 10.15 -18.18
CA THR A 62 -9.52 10.69 -17.41
C THR A 62 -8.53 11.45 -18.31
N LEU A 63 -8.25 10.92 -19.49
CA LEU A 63 -7.31 11.52 -20.43
C LEU A 63 -7.97 12.47 -21.43
N GLU A 64 -9.26 12.75 -21.30
CA GLU A 64 -10.02 13.59 -22.23
C GLU A 64 -9.89 13.14 -23.70
N GLY A 65 -10.12 11.88 -23.92
CA GLY A 65 -10.03 11.26 -25.25
C GLY A 65 -8.66 10.60 -25.54
N PRO A 66 -8.40 10.22 -26.81
CA PRO A 66 -9.23 10.48 -28.01
C PRO A 66 -10.61 9.82 -27.97
N LYS A 67 -11.59 10.50 -28.57
CA LYS A 67 -12.96 9.94 -28.66
C LYS A 67 -12.96 8.59 -29.38
N GLY A 68 -13.64 7.61 -28.78
CA GLY A 68 -13.73 6.26 -29.28
C GLY A 68 -12.68 5.30 -28.78
N VAL A 69 -11.74 5.76 -27.95
CA VAL A 69 -10.74 4.90 -27.28
C VAL A 69 -11.42 3.84 -26.42
N ALA A 70 -12.43 4.23 -25.64
CA ALA A 70 -13.17 3.29 -24.78
C ALA A 70 -13.80 2.15 -25.59
N ARG A 71 -14.46 2.48 -26.69
CA ARG A 71 -15.03 1.47 -27.58
C ARG A 71 -13.94 0.56 -28.15
N ARG A 72 -12.82 1.15 -28.61
CA ARG A 72 -11.72 0.39 -29.18
C ARG A 72 -11.05 -0.56 -28.18
N ILE A 73 -10.84 -0.12 -26.94
CA ILE A 73 -10.33 -0.96 -25.86
C ILE A 73 -11.26 -2.17 -25.64
N ARG A 74 -12.56 -1.95 -25.51
CA ARG A 74 -13.55 -3.04 -25.32
C ARG A 74 -13.57 -4.03 -26.48
N GLU A 75 -13.38 -3.56 -27.72
CA GLU A 75 -13.28 -4.44 -28.89
C GLU A 75 -12.04 -5.34 -28.80
N LEU A 76 -10.87 -4.76 -28.50
CA LEU A 76 -9.61 -5.48 -28.45
C LEU A 76 -9.51 -6.44 -27.25
N GLN A 77 -10.06 -6.06 -26.11
CA GLN A 77 -10.05 -6.90 -24.89
C GLN A 77 -10.77 -8.24 -25.04
N LYS A 78 -11.61 -8.40 -26.08
CA LYS A 78 -12.27 -9.69 -26.37
C LYS A 78 -11.28 -10.77 -26.79
N ASP A 79 -10.22 -10.38 -27.47
CA ASP A 79 -9.31 -11.30 -28.13
C ASP A 79 -7.84 -11.13 -27.73
N MET A 80 -7.51 -10.08 -26.99
CA MET A 80 -6.13 -9.73 -26.64
C MET A 80 -5.95 -9.50 -25.15
N PRO A 81 -4.81 -9.91 -24.56
CA PRO A 81 -4.46 -9.55 -23.20
C PRO A 81 -4.16 -8.05 -23.08
N ARG A 82 -4.29 -7.52 -21.86
CA ARG A 82 -4.18 -6.10 -21.54
C ARG A 82 -2.93 -5.42 -22.12
N GLU A 83 -1.79 -6.06 -22.02
CA GLU A 83 -0.53 -5.55 -22.54
C GLU A 83 -0.57 -5.34 -24.05
N GLN A 84 -1.10 -6.30 -24.80
CA GLN A 84 -1.26 -6.20 -26.26
C GLN A 84 -2.29 -5.14 -26.65
N VAL A 85 -3.39 -5.00 -25.88
CA VAL A 85 -4.36 -3.92 -26.08
C VAL A 85 -3.68 -2.56 -25.92
N ALA A 86 -2.83 -2.37 -24.90
CA ALA A 86 -2.12 -1.13 -24.69
C ALA A 86 -1.21 -0.75 -25.87
N PHE A 87 -0.44 -1.71 -26.40
CA PHE A 87 0.41 -1.48 -27.58
C PHE A 87 -0.41 -1.20 -28.84
N GLN A 88 -1.49 -1.95 -29.08
CA GLN A 88 -2.32 -1.76 -30.27
C GLN A 88 -3.01 -0.39 -30.26
N VAL A 89 -3.58 0.01 -29.12
CA VAL A 89 -4.21 1.33 -28.98
C VAL A 89 -3.17 2.45 -29.13
N ALA A 90 -1.98 2.31 -28.51
CA ALA A 90 -0.90 3.27 -28.68
C ALA A 90 -0.48 3.43 -30.14
N LYS A 91 -0.39 2.32 -30.91
CA LYS A 91 -0.10 2.34 -32.33
C LYS A 91 -1.16 3.14 -33.10
N GLU A 92 -2.43 2.82 -32.90
CA GLU A 92 -3.54 3.45 -33.62
C GLU A 92 -3.61 4.96 -33.34
N ILE A 93 -3.30 5.39 -32.12
CA ILE A 93 -3.22 6.82 -31.76
C ILE A 93 -2.00 7.48 -32.45
N ALA A 94 -0.83 6.83 -32.39
CA ALA A 94 0.40 7.37 -32.99
C ALA A 94 0.32 7.47 -34.52
N GLU A 95 -0.38 6.56 -35.18
CA GLU A 95 -0.66 6.59 -36.62
C GLU A 95 -1.77 7.59 -37.00
N GLY A 96 -2.47 8.17 -36.01
CA GLY A 96 -3.60 9.06 -36.23
C GLY A 96 -4.90 8.37 -36.69
N THR A 97 -4.94 7.05 -36.73
CA THR A 97 -6.15 6.26 -37.11
C THR A 97 -7.20 6.27 -36.00
N LEU A 98 -6.79 6.46 -34.77
CA LEU A 98 -7.65 6.65 -33.62
C LEU A 98 -7.48 8.06 -33.06
N GLY A 99 -8.54 8.86 -33.12
CA GLY A 99 -8.56 10.23 -32.60
C GLY A 99 -8.08 11.33 -33.56
N GLY A 100 -7.49 10.98 -34.71
CA GLY A 100 -7.14 11.95 -35.78
C GLY A 100 -6.09 13.00 -35.38
N ILE A 101 -5.19 12.69 -34.42
CA ILE A 101 -4.15 13.63 -33.94
C ILE A 101 -3.06 13.72 -35.00
N THR A 102 -2.87 14.89 -35.59
CA THR A 102 -1.88 15.13 -36.65
C THR A 102 -0.54 15.64 -36.15
N ASP A 103 -0.50 16.28 -34.97
CA ASP A 103 0.72 16.73 -34.34
C ASP A 103 1.47 15.52 -33.74
N MET A 104 2.72 15.32 -34.18
CA MET A 104 3.51 14.14 -33.81
C MET A 104 3.81 14.05 -32.32
N ASP A 105 4.13 15.18 -31.67
CA ASP A 105 4.41 15.21 -30.24
C ASP A 105 3.16 14.90 -29.42
N LYS A 106 2.04 15.51 -29.78
CA LYS A 106 0.75 15.26 -29.13
C LYS A 106 0.26 13.82 -29.35
N ALA A 107 0.45 13.27 -30.54
CA ALA A 107 0.12 11.89 -30.84
C ALA A 107 0.96 10.92 -30.02
N ALA A 108 2.27 11.13 -29.96
CA ALA A 108 3.18 10.31 -29.16
C ALA A 108 2.85 10.38 -27.66
N GLU A 109 2.64 11.59 -27.13
CA GLU A 109 2.28 11.78 -25.72
C GLU A 109 0.95 11.11 -25.38
N LYS A 110 -0.08 11.36 -26.18
CA LYS A 110 -1.40 10.73 -25.96
C LYS A 110 -1.34 9.22 -26.06
N ALA A 111 -0.60 8.66 -27.02
CA ALA A 111 -0.41 7.23 -27.19
C ALA A 111 0.23 6.59 -25.93
N VAL A 112 1.30 7.18 -25.40
CA VAL A 112 1.99 6.67 -24.22
C VAL A 112 1.12 6.80 -22.98
N ARG A 113 0.44 7.94 -22.76
CA ARG A 113 -0.47 8.14 -21.64
C ARG A 113 -1.65 7.17 -21.63
N VAL A 114 -2.29 6.97 -22.79
CA VAL A 114 -3.42 6.04 -22.92
C VAL A 114 -2.97 4.60 -22.65
N ALA A 115 -1.84 4.19 -23.21
CA ALA A 115 -1.29 2.87 -22.94
C ALA A 115 -0.98 2.67 -21.44
N LEU A 116 -0.36 3.65 -20.78
CA LEU A 116 -0.09 3.57 -19.34
C LEU A 116 -1.40 3.50 -18.54
N ALA A 117 -2.42 4.26 -18.92
CA ALA A 117 -3.72 4.22 -18.25
C ALA A 117 -4.42 2.84 -18.40
N ILE A 118 -4.27 2.19 -19.54
CA ILE A 118 -4.75 0.80 -19.75
C ILE A 118 -3.98 -0.16 -18.83
N LEU A 119 -2.66 -0.01 -18.74
CA LEU A 119 -1.79 -0.89 -17.96
C LEU A 119 -1.97 -0.73 -16.45
N THR A 120 -2.24 0.47 -15.98
CA THR A 120 -2.35 0.78 -14.55
C THR A 120 -3.77 0.65 -14.00
N GLU A 121 -4.76 0.47 -14.85
CA GLU A 121 -6.18 0.26 -14.52
C GLU A 121 -6.76 1.26 -13.50
N SER A 122 -6.57 1.00 -12.21
CA SER A 122 -7.13 1.81 -11.12
C SER A 122 -6.29 3.03 -10.74
N ILE A 123 -5.04 3.13 -11.23
CA ILE A 123 -4.13 4.21 -10.88
C ILE A 123 -4.21 5.31 -11.92
N THR A 124 -4.56 6.50 -11.50
CA THR A 124 -4.76 7.65 -12.39
C THR A 124 -3.60 8.65 -12.34
N ALA A 125 -2.92 8.78 -11.21
CA ALA A 125 -1.81 9.72 -11.04
C ALA A 125 -0.66 9.46 -12.02
N ALA A 126 -0.29 8.21 -12.26
CA ALA A 126 0.81 7.87 -13.14
C ALA A 126 0.57 8.30 -14.62
N PRO A 127 -0.56 7.97 -15.27
CA PRO A 127 -0.82 8.42 -16.63
C PRO A 127 -1.15 9.92 -16.74
N LEU A 128 -1.71 10.56 -15.69
CA LEU A 128 -2.03 11.99 -15.70
C LEU A 128 -0.81 12.87 -15.45
N GLU A 129 -0.05 12.56 -14.41
CA GLU A 129 0.99 13.41 -13.88
C GLU A 129 2.39 12.77 -13.96
N GLY A 130 2.47 11.44 -13.93
CA GLY A 130 3.74 10.72 -13.97
C GLY A 130 4.48 10.81 -15.30
N ILE A 131 3.77 11.10 -16.40
CA ILE A 131 4.35 11.47 -17.69
C ILE A 131 4.21 12.98 -17.83
N ALA A 132 5.29 13.74 -17.69
CA ALA A 132 5.23 15.19 -17.85
C ALA A 132 4.97 15.59 -19.32
N LYS A 133 5.71 15.00 -20.26
CA LYS A 133 5.56 15.20 -21.71
C LYS A 133 6.26 14.09 -22.49
N VAL A 134 5.89 13.94 -23.77
CA VAL A 134 6.63 13.14 -24.75
C VAL A 134 6.92 14.03 -25.95
N ARG A 135 8.17 14.09 -26.39
CA ARG A 135 8.61 15.02 -27.45
C ARG A 135 9.57 14.36 -28.42
N VAL A 136 9.47 14.74 -29.68
CA VAL A 136 10.49 14.45 -30.68
C VAL A 136 11.53 15.57 -30.63
N ARG A 137 12.78 15.20 -30.37
CA ARG A 137 13.91 16.14 -30.24
C ARG A 137 14.93 15.88 -31.35
N GLY A 138 15.84 16.84 -31.51
CA GLY A 138 16.87 16.79 -32.53
C GLY A 138 16.37 17.13 -33.93
N SER A 139 17.23 16.98 -34.94
CA SER A 139 16.93 17.30 -36.33
C SER A 139 17.52 16.26 -37.29
N GLY A 140 16.89 16.04 -38.43
CA GLY A 140 17.34 15.09 -39.45
C GLY A 140 17.51 13.68 -38.90
N GLU A 141 18.68 13.08 -39.12
CA GLU A 141 19.01 11.73 -38.66
C GLU A 141 19.28 11.63 -37.16
N ASN A 142 19.51 12.78 -36.50
CA ASN A 142 19.72 12.87 -35.04
C ASN A 142 18.41 13.08 -34.27
N ARG A 143 17.27 12.88 -34.91
CA ARG A 143 15.96 12.92 -34.21
C ARG A 143 15.85 11.73 -33.26
N TYR A 144 15.24 11.95 -32.11
CA TYR A 144 14.96 10.91 -31.11
C TYR A 144 13.68 11.23 -30.36
N LEU A 145 13.07 10.21 -29.77
CA LEU A 145 11.93 10.39 -28.87
C LEU A 145 12.44 10.58 -27.43
N ALA A 146 11.96 11.59 -26.75
CA ALA A 146 12.25 11.87 -25.35
C ALA A 146 10.98 11.68 -24.50
N LEU A 147 11.08 10.81 -23.50
CA LEU A 147 10.05 10.55 -22.50
C LEU A 147 10.42 11.30 -21.22
N TYR A 148 9.61 12.29 -20.87
CA TYR A 148 9.79 13.10 -19.66
C TYR A 148 8.90 12.57 -18.56
N LEU A 149 9.50 12.16 -17.45
CA LEU A 149 8.83 11.58 -16.30
C LEU A 149 8.84 12.53 -15.11
N ALA A 150 7.78 12.52 -14.33
CA ALA A 150 7.65 13.24 -13.08
C ALA A 150 7.50 12.27 -11.89
N GLY A 151 7.63 12.77 -10.66
CA GLY A 151 7.55 11.98 -9.44
C GLY A 151 6.36 11.00 -9.34
N PRO A 152 5.13 11.41 -9.74
CA PRO A 152 3.95 10.54 -9.67
C PRO A 152 4.02 9.25 -10.49
N ILE A 153 5.00 9.08 -11.40
CA ILE A 153 5.21 7.82 -12.14
C ILE A 153 5.45 6.63 -11.19
N ARG A 154 5.96 6.86 -10.00
CA ARG A 154 6.17 5.82 -8.97
C ARG A 154 4.88 5.10 -8.60
N ALA A 155 3.72 5.75 -8.74
CA ALA A 155 2.42 5.14 -8.47
C ALA A 155 2.10 3.97 -9.42
N ALA A 156 2.65 3.95 -10.63
CA ALA A 156 2.49 2.85 -11.58
C ALA A 156 3.12 1.53 -11.10
N GLY A 157 4.15 1.62 -10.23
CA GLY A 157 4.97 0.46 -9.88
C GLY A 157 5.99 0.08 -10.94
N GLY A 158 6.96 -0.76 -10.56
CA GLY A 158 8.13 -1.02 -11.39
C GLY A 158 7.81 -1.63 -12.75
N THR A 159 6.85 -2.54 -12.85
CA THR A 159 6.52 -3.19 -14.13
C THR A 159 5.85 -2.23 -15.10
N GLU A 160 4.79 -1.56 -14.67
CA GLU A 160 3.99 -0.63 -15.48
C GLU A 160 4.80 0.63 -15.82
N ALA A 161 5.64 1.10 -14.89
CA ALA A 161 6.60 2.17 -15.15
C ALA A 161 7.61 1.79 -16.24
N ALA A 162 8.16 0.58 -16.20
CA ALA A 162 9.04 0.09 -17.26
C ALA A 162 8.31 -0.16 -18.59
N MET A 163 7.07 -0.65 -18.54
CA MET A 163 6.21 -0.79 -19.72
C MET A 163 6.00 0.55 -20.42
N THR A 164 5.97 1.67 -19.67
CA THR A 164 5.89 3.02 -20.28
C THR A 164 7.07 3.28 -21.22
N VAL A 165 8.26 2.82 -20.88
CA VAL A 165 9.47 2.94 -21.72
C VAL A 165 9.36 2.06 -22.97
N LEU A 166 8.86 0.81 -22.83
CA LEU A 166 8.61 -0.08 -23.96
C LEU A 166 7.55 0.50 -24.92
N VAL A 167 6.45 1.02 -24.37
CA VAL A 167 5.40 1.66 -25.18
C VAL A 167 5.95 2.89 -25.90
N ALA A 168 6.72 3.73 -25.22
CA ALA A 168 7.34 4.91 -25.85
C ALA A 168 8.29 4.52 -26.98
N ASP A 169 9.10 3.46 -26.81
CA ASP A 169 9.92 2.95 -27.91
C ASP A 169 9.08 2.36 -29.04
N TYR A 170 8.01 1.63 -28.72
CA TYR A 170 7.10 1.12 -29.74
C TYR A 170 6.47 2.26 -30.55
N VAL A 171 6.02 3.33 -29.89
CA VAL A 171 5.54 4.57 -30.55
C VAL A 171 6.64 5.20 -31.42
N ARG A 172 7.89 5.26 -30.92
CA ARG A 172 9.05 5.70 -31.72
C ARG A 172 9.19 4.88 -33.02
N GLN A 173 9.05 3.56 -32.93
CA GLN A 173 9.14 2.66 -34.10
C GLN A 173 7.99 2.91 -35.08
N VAL A 174 6.75 3.05 -34.59
CA VAL A 174 5.56 3.40 -35.40
C VAL A 174 5.78 4.73 -36.13
N LEU A 175 6.32 5.74 -35.45
CA LEU A 175 6.62 7.05 -36.04
C LEU A 175 7.90 7.05 -36.89
N LYS A 176 8.56 5.91 -37.07
CA LYS A 176 9.79 5.73 -37.85
C LYS A 176 10.92 6.68 -37.43
N LEU A 177 11.03 6.96 -36.15
CA LEU A 177 12.11 7.78 -35.61
C LEU A 177 13.36 6.93 -35.36
N PRO A 178 14.57 7.48 -35.54
CA PRO A 178 15.84 6.81 -35.22
C PRO A 178 15.91 6.41 -33.74
N LYS A 179 16.74 5.38 -33.45
CA LYS A 179 17.09 5.06 -32.05
C LYS A 179 17.99 6.14 -31.48
N LEU A 180 17.78 6.44 -30.21
CA LEU A 180 18.72 7.27 -29.44
C LEU A 180 20.10 6.58 -29.39
N LYS A 181 21.12 7.37 -29.52
CA LYS A 181 22.49 6.99 -29.17
C LYS A 181 22.90 7.83 -27.96
N SER A 182 22.88 7.20 -26.78
CA SER A 182 23.34 7.85 -25.55
C SER A 182 24.84 8.12 -25.62
N THR A 183 25.28 9.26 -25.08
CA THR A 183 26.71 9.53 -24.88
C THR A 183 27.19 8.89 -23.59
N GLN A 184 28.51 8.72 -23.45
CA GLN A 184 29.08 8.22 -22.19
C GLN A 184 28.73 9.15 -21.03
N GLU A 185 28.79 10.46 -21.22
CA GLU A 185 28.46 11.45 -20.19
C GLU A 185 27.01 11.36 -19.74
N GLU A 186 26.07 11.05 -20.63
CA GLU A 186 24.65 10.86 -20.28
C GLU A 186 24.41 9.57 -19.49
N THR A 187 25.14 8.51 -19.79
CA THR A 187 25.04 7.25 -19.03
C THR A 187 25.67 7.37 -17.64
N GLU A 188 26.84 8.05 -17.54
CA GLU A 188 27.46 8.37 -16.26
C GLU A 188 26.57 9.29 -15.41
N ARG A 189 25.91 10.25 -16.04
CA ARG A 189 24.92 11.12 -15.39
C ARG A 189 23.74 10.32 -14.84
N ALA A 190 23.21 9.36 -15.58
CA ALA A 190 22.12 8.52 -15.11
C ALA A 190 22.52 7.69 -13.88
N LEU A 191 23.75 7.16 -13.86
CA LEU A 191 24.30 6.46 -12.70
C LEU A 191 24.41 7.40 -11.49
N GLU A 192 25.01 8.57 -11.66
CA GLU A 192 25.19 9.53 -10.56
C GLU A 192 23.82 9.93 -9.94
N GLU A 193 22.79 10.13 -10.77
CA GLU A 193 21.44 10.41 -10.27
C GLU A 193 20.86 9.26 -9.45
N VAL A 194 21.05 8.00 -9.88
CA VAL A 194 20.62 6.82 -9.12
C VAL A 194 21.34 6.73 -7.78
N GLU A 195 22.66 6.97 -7.75
CA GLU A 195 23.47 6.93 -6.53
C GLU A 195 23.07 8.05 -5.55
N LEU A 196 22.88 9.28 -6.06
CA LEU A 196 22.42 10.42 -5.25
C LEU A 196 21.02 10.18 -4.70
N TYR A 197 20.11 9.68 -5.52
CA TYR A 197 18.76 9.35 -5.10
C TYR A 197 18.76 8.23 -4.05
N SER A 198 19.56 7.19 -4.25
CA SER A 198 19.72 6.09 -3.29
C SER A 198 20.25 6.58 -1.95
N ARG A 199 21.21 7.51 -1.95
CA ARG A 199 21.84 8.05 -0.73
C ARG A 199 20.91 8.98 0.05
N ASN A 200 20.13 9.82 -0.64
CA ASN A 200 19.37 10.89 0.00
C ASN A 200 17.86 10.55 0.17
N VAL A 201 17.33 9.65 -0.65
CA VAL A 201 15.89 9.28 -0.67
C VAL A 201 15.68 7.80 -0.36
N HIS A 202 16.74 7.00 -0.30
CA HIS A 202 16.75 5.59 0.05
C HIS A 202 15.90 4.70 -0.88
N LEU A 203 16.49 4.26 -1.99
CA LEU A 203 15.85 3.30 -2.89
C LEU A 203 15.57 1.98 -2.17
N GLN A 204 14.37 1.43 -2.34
CA GLN A 204 13.98 0.14 -1.75
C GLN A 204 14.81 -1.03 -2.30
N TYR A 205 15.20 -0.96 -3.57
CA TYR A 205 15.92 -2.01 -4.30
C TYR A 205 17.02 -1.40 -5.14
N PRO A 206 18.08 -0.85 -4.52
CA PRO A 206 19.20 -0.33 -5.29
C PRO A 206 19.86 -1.48 -6.06
N VAL A 207 20.08 -1.27 -7.35
CA VAL A 207 20.74 -2.23 -8.22
C VAL A 207 22.24 -1.89 -8.37
N HIS A 208 23.03 -2.88 -8.82
CA HIS A 208 24.47 -2.67 -8.99
C HIS A 208 24.74 -1.60 -10.07
N PRO A 209 25.69 -0.65 -9.86
CA PRO A 209 26.01 0.44 -10.77
C PRO A 209 26.23 0.02 -12.23
N GLU A 210 26.92 -1.10 -12.46
CA GLU A 210 27.19 -1.62 -13.80
C GLU A 210 25.92 -1.98 -14.58
N LEU A 211 24.85 -2.38 -13.88
CA LEU A 211 23.58 -2.72 -14.51
C LEU A 211 22.82 -1.47 -14.96
N ILE A 212 22.97 -0.36 -14.21
CA ILE A 212 22.43 0.95 -14.61
C ILE A 212 23.11 1.45 -15.88
N ILE A 213 24.43 1.44 -15.93
CA ILE A 213 25.20 1.83 -17.12
C ILE A 213 24.79 0.95 -18.30
N PHE A 214 24.79 -0.38 -18.10
CA PHE A 214 24.44 -1.34 -19.15
C PHE A 214 23.05 -1.07 -19.75
N ALA A 215 22.06 -0.73 -18.93
CA ALA A 215 20.71 -0.41 -19.38
C ALA A 215 20.68 0.98 -20.06
N ALA A 216 21.27 2.00 -19.44
CA ALA A 216 21.24 3.38 -19.95
C ALA A 216 21.87 3.52 -21.33
N GLU A 217 22.96 2.79 -21.61
CA GLU A 217 23.61 2.75 -22.93
C GLU A 217 22.69 2.17 -24.04
N ARG A 218 21.74 1.32 -23.67
CA ARG A 218 20.94 0.52 -24.61
C ARG A 218 19.51 1.00 -24.80
N LEU A 219 19.09 2.00 -23.99
CA LEU A 219 17.77 2.58 -24.14
C LEU A 219 17.61 3.23 -25.53
N PRO A 220 16.57 2.84 -26.29
CA PRO A 220 16.35 3.36 -27.63
C PRO A 220 15.68 4.73 -27.68
N ILE A 221 15.28 5.27 -26.53
CA ILE A 221 14.66 6.57 -26.33
C ILE A 221 15.37 7.34 -25.21
N MET A 222 15.23 8.65 -25.19
CA MET A 222 15.74 9.47 -24.10
C MET A 222 14.81 9.37 -22.90
N LEU A 223 15.30 8.76 -21.83
CA LEU A 223 14.62 8.75 -20.53
C LEU A 223 15.06 9.97 -19.74
N THR A 224 14.15 10.90 -19.51
CA THR A 224 14.42 12.17 -18.84
C THR A 224 13.24 12.57 -17.96
N GLY A 225 13.21 13.77 -17.41
CA GLY A 225 12.09 14.20 -16.58
C GLY A 225 12.32 15.52 -15.88
N ASP A 226 11.31 15.92 -15.13
CA ASP A 226 11.37 17.08 -14.30
C ASP A 226 12.27 16.85 -13.07
N PRO A 227 12.93 17.91 -12.56
CA PRO A 227 13.65 17.82 -11.30
C PRO A 227 12.68 17.57 -10.15
N THR A 228 12.85 16.48 -9.42
CA THR A 228 12.02 16.15 -8.26
C THR A 228 12.72 16.42 -6.94
N GLU A 229 14.05 16.54 -6.98
CA GLU A 229 14.88 16.73 -5.80
C GLU A 229 15.62 18.07 -5.86
N GLU A 230 15.94 18.62 -4.69
CA GLU A 230 16.66 19.91 -4.63
C GLU A 230 18.18 19.78 -4.81
N PHE A 231 18.72 18.57 -4.64
CA PHE A 231 20.15 18.33 -4.80
C PHE A 231 20.53 18.14 -6.28
N GLU A 232 21.74 18.56 -6.59
CA GLU A 232 22.30 18.54 -7.95
C GLU A 232 23.39 17.51 -8.09
N VAL A 233 23.63 17.06 -9.32
CA VAL A 233 24.78 16.22 -9.65
C VAL A 233 26.08 17.01 -9.62
N SER A 234 27.17 16.34 -9.38
CA SER A 234 28.53 16.88 -9.38
C SER A 234 29.20 16.77 -10.75
N GLY A 235 29.08 15.60 -11.37
CA GLY A 235 29.50 15.33 -12.74
C GLY A 235 28.34 15.49 -13.74
N GLY A 236 28.59 15.30 -15.02
CA GLY A 236 27.55 15.33 -16.06
C GLY A 236 26.63 16.55 -16.01
N ARG A 237 27.17 17.73 -15.66
CA ARG A 237 26.43 18.98 -15.59
C ARG A 237 26.30 19.59 -16.99
N ASP A 238 25.25 20.40 -17.16
CA ASP A 238 25.02 21.23 -18.35
C ASP A 238 25.06 20.44 -19.67
N LEU A 239 24.62 19.17 -19.65
CA LEU A 239 24.52 18.35 -20.84
C LEU A 239 23.43 18.89 -21.77
N GLU A 240 23.76 19.08 -23.04
CA GLU A 240 22.89 19.72 -24.05
C GLU A 240 21.48 19.11 -24.13
N ARG A 241 21.37 17.77 -23.94
CA ARG A 241 20.09 17.07 -24.04
C ARG A 241 19.37 16.89 -22.70
N ILE A 242 19.96 17.29 -21.58
CA ILE A 242 19.39 17.21 -20.24
C ILE A 242 19.16 18.64 -19.70
N GLU A 243 17.90 19.00 -19.51
CA GLU A 243 17.46 20.37 -19.25
C GLU A 243 17.71 20.86 -17.80
N THR A 244 18.22 19.99 -16.91
CA THR A 244 18.43 20.32 -15.49
C THR A 244 19.67 19.66 -14.92
N ASN A 245 20.31 20.29 -13.93
CA ASN A 245 21.37 19.70 -13.13
C ASN A 245 20.87 19.01 -11.86
N ARG A 246 19.58 19.16 -11.53
CA ARG A 246 18.95 18.48 -10.40
C ARG A 246 18.60 17.04 -10.76
N VAL A 247 18.47 16.22 -9.71
CA VAL A 247 18.11 14.81 -9.86
C VAL A 247 16.65 14.66 -10.31
N ARG A 248 16.44 13.83 -11.33
CA ARG A 248 15.15 13.52 -11.95
C ARG A 248 14.62 12.20 -11.40
N GLY A 249 14.02 12.25 -10.19
CA GLY A 249 13.61 11.04 -9.46
C GLY A 249 12.64 10.13 -10.23
N GLY A 250 11.74 10.67 -11.05
CA GLY A 250 10.88 9.88 -11.93
C GLY A 250 11.69 9.00 -12.90
N SER A 251 12.71 9.56 -13.55
CA SER A 251 13.61 8.81 -14.45
C SER A 251 14.46 7.79 -13.69
N VAL A 252 14.96 8.15 -12.51
CA VAL A 252 15.73 7.26 -11.63
C VAL A 252 14.90 6.02 -11.27
N LEU A 253 13.68 6.21 -10.79
CA LEU A 253 12.80 5.12 -10.39
C LEU A 253 12.43 4.21 -11.56
N VAL A 254 12.12 4.79 -12.72
CA VAL A 254 11.80 4.00 -13.91
C VAL A 254 13.00 3.21 -14.44
N LEU A 255 14.20 3.76 -14.37
CA LEU A 255 15.42 3.06 -14.75
C LEU A 255 15.77 1.95 -13.74
N ASN A 256 15.86 2.28 -12.45
CA ASN A 256 16.29 1.36 -11.39
C ASN A 256 15.22 0.29 -11.10
N ASP A 257 14.04 0.68 -10.61
CA ASP A 257 13.00 -0.25 -10.17
C ASP A 257 12.24 -0.86 -11.35
N GLY A 258 12.16 -0.10 -12.45
CA GLY A 258 11.47 -0.47 -13.66
C GLY A 258 12.36 -1.31 -14.59
N VAL A 259 13.13 -0.67 -15.46
CA VAL A 259 13.85 -1.34 -16.55
C VAL A 259 14.83 -2.39 -16.01
N VAL A 260 15.69 -2.02 -15.04
CA VAL A 260 16.66 -2.95 -14.47
C VAL A 260 15.99 -3.93 -13.53
N GLY A 261 15.24 -3.44 -12.55
CA GLY A 261 14.61 -4.28 -11.53
C GLY A 261 13.56 -5.28 -12.06
N ARG A 262 13.04 -5.10 -13.27
CA ARG A 262 12.06 -5.97 -13.92
C ARG A 262 12.51 -6.57 -15.25
N ALA A 263 13.81 -6.58 -15.52
CA ALA A 263 14.37 -7.01 -16.81
C ALA A 263 13.85 -8.38 -17.29
N ALA A 264 13.80 -9.40 -16.44
CA ALA A 264 13.30 -10.72 -16.80
C ALA A 264 11.82 -10.71 -17.22
N LYS A 265 10.99 -9.93 -16.51
CA LYS A 265 9.55 -9.79 -16.82
C LYS A 265 9.36 -9.02 -18.13
N LEU A 266 10.11 -7.95 -18.33
CA LEU A 266 10.09 -7.18 -19.55
C LEU A 266 10.56 -7.99 -20.76
N ALA A 267 11.62 -8.77 -20.62
CA ALA A 267 12.10 -9.68 -21.69
C ALA A 267 10.98 -10.65 -22.14
N LYS A 268 10.19 -11.18 -21.20
CA LYS A 268 9.03 -12.01 -21.53
C LYS A 268 7.99 -11.23 -22.33
N ILE A 269 7.60 -10.03 -21.85
CA ILE A 269 6.60 -9.18 -22.51
C ILE A 269 7.07 -8.79 -23.94
N VAL A 270 8.32 -8.42 -24.09
CA VAL A 270 8.92 -8.05 -25.38
C VAL A 270 8.79 -9.20 -26.40
N ARG A 271 9.06 -10.44 -25.97
CA ARG A 271 8.90 -11.62 -26.82
C ARG A 271 7.44 -11.89 -27.18
N GLU A 272 6.53 -11.78 -26.21
CA GLU A 272 5.09 -12.00 -26.42
C GLU A 272 4.44 -10.95 -27.33
N ALA A 273 4.95 -9.72 -27.31
CA ALA A 273 4.46 -8.60 -28.12
C ALA A 273 5.27 -8.36 -29.41
N ASP A 274 6.28 -9.20 -29.71
CA ASP A 274 7.19 -9.09 -30.87
C ASP A 274 7.82 -7.69 -31.03
N ILE A 275 8.26 -7.09 -29.91
CA ILE A 275 8.92 -5.77 -29.89
C ILE A 275 10.41 -5.95 -30.16
N LYS A 276 10.90 -5.41 -31.28
CA LYS A 276 12.29 -5.57 -31.69
C LYS A 276 13.22 -4.56 -31.02
N GLY A 277 14.47 -4.99 -30.80
CA GLY A 277 15.54 -4.12 -30.31
C GLY A 277 15.69 -4.07 -28.79
N TRP A 278 15.05 -5.02 -28.09
CA TRP A 278 15.11 -5.18 -26.64
C TRP A 278 15.70 -6.54 -26.22
N GLU A 279 16.36 -7.23 -27.13
CA GLU A 279 16.97 -8.55 -26.91
C GLU A 279 18.02 -8.52 -25.79
N TRP A 280 18.61 -7.37 -25.54
CA TRP A 280 19.58 -7.13 -24.47
C TRP A 280 18.98 -7.28 -23.04
N LEU A 281 17.65 -7.28 -22.89
CA LEU A 281 17.01 -7.54 -21.61
C LEU A 281 17.26 -8.97 -21.10
N ASP A 282 17.45 -9.94 -21.98
CA ASP A 282 17.80 -11.31 -21.58
C ASP A 282 19.22 -11.36 -20.98
N ASP A 283 20.16 -10.59 -21.54
CA ASP A 283 21.52 -10.45 -21.00
C ASP A 283 21.48 -9.73 -19.64
N LEU A 284 20.68 -8.66 -19.53
CA LEU A 284 20.50 -7.92 -18.29
C LEU A 284 19.91 -8.83 -17.20
N ALA A 285 18.84 -9.56 -17.50
CA ALA A 285 18.22 -10.50 -16.57
C ALA A 285 19.21 -11.60 -16.12
N SER A 286 20.04 -12.08 -17.03
CA SER A 286 21.07 -13.08 -16.72
C SER A 286 22.18 -12.53 -15.80
N ARG A 287 22.56 -11.27 -15.96
CA ARG A 287 23.52 -10.59 -15.06
C ARG A 287 22.94 -10.44 -13.67
N ILE A 288 21.70 -9.95 -13.57
CA ILE A 288 20.97 -9.80 -12.29
C ILE A 288 20.86 -11.16 -11.56
N SER A 289 20.55 -12.25 -12.27
CA SER A 289 20.42 -13.57 -11.66
C SER A 289 21.76 -14.13 -11.17
N LYS A 290 22.88 -13.78 -11.80
CA LYS A 290 24.21 -14.16 -11.34
C LYS A 290 24.64 -13.39 -10.09
N ASP A 291 24.32 -12.10 -10.01
CA ASP A 291 24.57 -11.28 -8.81
C ASP A 291 23.65 -11.66 -7.65
N SER A 292 22.46 -12.19 -7.97
CA SER A 292 21.46 -12.68 -7.02
C SER A 292 21.61 -14.17 -6.74
N ALA A 293 22.66 -14.84 -7.24
CA ALA A 293 22.89 -16.26 -6.94
C ALA A 293 22.85 -16.49 -5.42
N PRO A 294 22.06 -17.44 -4.92
CA PRO A 294 21.88 -17.59 -3.50
C PRO A 294 23.25 -17.87 -2.88
N LYS A 295 23.71 -16.98 -2.01
CA LYS A 295 24.58 -17.40 -0.94
C LYS A 295 23.80 -18.53 -0.25
N GLU A 296 24.36 -19.75 -0.27
CA GLU A 296 23.80 -20.91 0.41
C GLU A 296 23.25 -20.47 1.76
N ASP A 297 21.93 -20.44 1.90
CA ASP A 297 21.14 -20.30 3.14
C ASP A 297 19.76 -19.67 2.92
N SER A 298 19.15 -19.83 1.73
CA SER A 298 17.85 -19.18 1.46
C SER A 298 16.60 -20.01 1.81
N ALA A 299 16.74 -21.24 2.33
CA ALA A 299 15.60 -22.09 2.69
C ALA A 299 14.94 -21.70 4.03
N ASP A 300 15.64 -20.98 4.91
CA ASP A 300 15.18 -20.63 6.27
C ASP A 300 15.37 -19.15 6.65
N LYS A 301 15.41 -18.22 5.70
CA LYS A 301 15.41 -16.80 6.08
C LYS A 301 14.09 -16.50 6.81
N LYS A 302 14.16 -16.52 8.14
CA LYS A 302 13.13 -15.86 8.97
C LYS A 302 12.94 -14.46 8.45
N LEU A 303 11.69 -14.10 8.18
CA LEU A 303 11.37 -12.70 7.85
C LEU A 303 11.74 -11.85 9.05
N GLU A 304 12.65 -10.91 8.83
CA GLU A 304 13.02 -9.91 9.81
C GLU A 304 12.07 -8.71 9.71
N PRO A 305 11.71 -8.06 10.84
CA PRO A 305 10.93 -6.84 10.80
C PRO A 305 11.70 -5.74 10.07
N LYS A 306 10.96 -4.94 9.30
CA LYS A 306 11.47 -3.74 8.64
C LYS A 306 10.69 -2.54 9.14
N ASP A 307 11.35 -1.68 9.87
CA ASP A 307 10.80 -0.44 10.44
C ASP A 307 11.49 0.81 9.85
N ASP A 308 12.28 0.64 8.81
CA ASP A 308 13.03 1.72 8.16
C ASP A 308 12.12 2.90 7.81
N TYR A 309 10.91 2.64 7.33
CA TYR A 309 9.95 3.69 6.96
C TYR A 309 9.41 4.50 8.16
N LEU A 310 9.55 3.99 9.39
CA LEU A 310 9.22 4.72 10.62
C LEU A 310 10.39 5.61 11.07
N ALA A 311 11.61 5.32 10.63
CA ALA A 311 12.82 6.02 11.01
C ALA A 311 13.25 7.05 9.96
N ASP A 312 12.95 6.81 8.70
CA ASP A 312 13.40 7.65 7.58
C ASP A 312 12.48 7.52 6.36
N VAL A 313 12.59 8.46 5.42
CA VAL A 313 11.86 8.43 4.15
C VAL A 313 12.51 7.41 3.21
N ILE A 314 11.69 6.49 2.68
CA ILE A 314 12.12 5.50 1.70
C ILE A 314 11.49 5.85 0.34
N GLY A 315 12.32 5.97 -0.69
CA GLY A 315 11.86 6.18 -2.06
C GLY A 315 11.00 5.01 -2.56
N GLY A 316 9.88 5.30 -3.22
CA GLY A 316 8.96 4.32 -3.73
C GLY A 316 7.76 4.07 -2.83
N ARG A 317 7.30 2.81 -2.74
CA ARG A 317 6.14 2.45 -1.93
C ARG A 317 6.54 2.19 -0.48
N PRO A 318 5.78 2.71 0.50
CA PRO A 318 5.97 2.33 1.90
C PRO A 318 5.93 0.80 2.07
N VAL A 319 6.88 0.26 2.82
CA VAL A 319 6.96 -1.17 3.12
C VAL A 319 6.63 -1.38 4.58
N PHE A 320 5.62 -2.20 4.86
CA PHE A 320 5.25 -2.60 6.21
C PHE A 320 6.00 -3.87 6.60
N SER A 321 6.54 -3.87 7.81
CA SER A 321 7.33 -4.96 8.36
C SER A 321 6.49 -6.19 8.70
N HIS A 322 7.18 -7.25 9.09
CA HIS A 322 6.58 -8.55 9.42
C HIS A 322 5.45 -8.43 10.46
N PRO A 323 4.33 -9.17 10.28
CA PRO A 323 3.24 -9.20 11.24
C PRO A 323 3.68 -9.52 12.66
N GLN A 324 3.03 -8.87 13.64
CA GLN A 324 3.19 -9.13 15.09
C GLN A 324 4.62 -8.87 15.64
N LYS A 325 5.45 -8.17 14.93
CA LYS A 325 6.75 -7.69 15.41
C LYS A 325 6.67 -6.25 15.87
N LEU A 326 7.62 -5.83 16.69
CA LEU A 326 7.73 -4.42 17.08
C LEU A 326 7.92 -3.55 15.82
N GLY A 327 7.20 -2.45 15.73
CA GLY A 327 7.15 -1.61 14.53
C GLY A 327 6.43 -2.22 13.33
N GLY A 328 5.93 -3.45 13.45
CA GLY A 328 5.21 -4.16 12.38
C GLY A 328 3.69 -4.05 12.49
N PHE A 329 3.02 -5.00 11.88
CA PHE A 329 1.57 -5.10 11.87
C PHE A 329 1.09 -6.53 12.12
N ARG A 330 -0.19 -6.68 12.43
CA ARG A 330 -0.87 -7.98 12.46
C ARG A 330 -1.71 -8.14 11.20
N LEU A 331 -1.42 -9.20 10.42
CA LEU A 331 -2.19 -9.51 9.23
C LEU A 331 -3.57 -9.99 9.61
N ARG A 332 -4.60 -9.39 9.03
CA ARG A 332 -6.00 -9.77 9.16
C ARG A 332 -6.57 -10.14 7.81
N TYR A 333 -7.37 -11.17 7.75
CA TYR A 333 -8.25 -11.45 6.63
C TYR A 333 -9.40 -12.35 7.11
N GLY A 334 -10.56 -12.16 6.54
CA GLY A 334 -11.75 -12.91 6.90
C GLY A 334 -12.90 -12.58 5.96
N ARG A 335 -13.90 -13.46 5.92
CA ARG A 335 -15.06 -13.28 5.02
C ARG A 335 -15.93 -12.08 5.37
N SER A 336 -15.99 -11.71 6.64
CA SER A 336 -16.82 -10.63 7.14
C SER A 336 -16.16 -9.25 7.03
N ARG A 337 -14.91 -9.18 6.56
CA ARG A 337 -14.17 -7.92 6.45
C ARG A 337 -14.00 -7.54 5.00
N ASN A 338 -14.30 -6.28 4.71
CA ASN A 338 -14.26 -5.73 3.37
C ASN A 338 -13.32 -4.53 3.33
N THR A 339 -12.44 -4.51 2.36
CA THR A 339 -11.58 -3.37 2.05
C THR A 339 -12.21 -2.41 1.03
N GLY A 340 -13.46 -2.63 0.66
CA GLY A 340 -14.10 -1.93 -0.44
C GLY A 340 -13.51 -2.33 -1.78
N LEU A 341 -13.13 -1.35 -2.59
CA LEU A 341 -12.48 -1.57 -3.89
C LEU A 341 -10.94 -1.64 -3.78
N ALA A 342 -10.39 -1.51 -2.57
CA ALA A 342 -8.95 -1.56 -2.33
C ALA A 342 -8.51 -2.96 -1.90
N GLY A 343 -7.26 -3.30 -2.20
CA GLY A 343 -6.67 -4.59 -1.81
C GLY A 343 -6.21 -4.63 -0.36
N VAL A 344 -5.94 -3.47 0.26
CA VAL A 344 -5.41 -3.34 1.62
C VAL A 344 -6.24 -2.36 2.44
N GLY A 345 -6.60 -2.75 3.65
CA GLY A 345 -7.25 -1.88 4.64
C GLY A 345 -6.32 -1.57 5.80
N ILE A 346 -6.29 -0.32 6.23
CA ILE A 346 -5.60 0.14 7.44
C ILE A 346 -6.56 0.91 8.34
N HIS A 347 -6.28 0.94 9.65
CA HIS A 347 -7.12 1.70 10.57
C HIS A 347 -7.01 3.21 10.29
N PRO A 348 -8.12 3.98 10.29
CA PRO A 348 -8.10 5.42 10.00
C PRO A 348 -7.14 6.21 10.89
N ALA A 349 -7.02 5.88 12.18
CA ALA A 349 -6.07 6.52 13.09
C ALA A 349 -4.61 6.34 12.65
N THR A 350 -4.27 5.25 11.96
CA THR A 350 -2.91 5.00 11.45
C THR A 350 -2.48 6.08 10.46
N MET A 351 -3.41 6.60 9.65
CA MET A 351 -3.13 7.67 8.70
C MET A 351 -2.67 8.94 9.40
N PHE A 352 -3.35 9.32 10.49
CA PHE A 352 -2.99 10.50 11.28
C PHE A 352 -1.70 10.30 12.09
N VAL A 353 -1.50 9.12 12.67
CA VAL A 353 -0.29 8.78 13.43
C VAL A 353 0.96 8.83 12.55
N LEU A 354 0.82 8.54 11.26
CA LEU A 354 1.88 8.62 10.25
C LEU A 354 1.88 9.96 9.50
N GLU A 355 1.34 11.03 10.09
CA GLU A 355 1.34 12.41 9.54
C GLU A 355 0.77 12.49 8.12
N GLU A 356 -0.28 11.71 7.86
CA GLU A 356 -0.94 11.58 6.55
C GLU A 356 -0.02 11.08 5.41
N PHE A 357 1.16 10.55 5.75
CA PHE A 357 2.04 9.88 4.77
C PHE A 357 1.32 8.71 4.09
N LEU A 358 0.37 8.07 4.78
CA LEU A 358 -0.58 7.13 4.22
C LEU A 358 -1.97 7.79 4.18
N ALA A 359 -2.45 8.06 3.00
CA ALA A 359 -3.81 8.52 2.75
C ALA A 359 -4.62 7.45 2.01
N PRO A 360 -5.97 7.53 1.98
CA PRO A 360 -6.77 6.68 1.10
C PRO A 360 -6.27 6.76 -0.34
N GLY A 361 -6.09 5.62 -0.98
CA GLY A 361 -5.53 5.55 -2.34
C GLY A 361 -4.02 5.42 -2.43
N THR A 362 -3.27 5.58 -1.33
CA THR A 362 -1.82 5.36 -1.32
C THR A 362 -1.49 3.90 -1.63
N HIS A 363 -0.52 3.68 -2.50
CA HIS A 363 0.05 2.37 -2.73
C HIS A 363 1.04 2.03 -1.62
N ILE A 364 0.76 0.96 -0.90
CA ILE A 364 1.71 0.41 0.09
C ILE A 364 2.19 -0.96 -0.37
N ARG A 365 3.28 -1.40 0.19
CA ARG A 365 3.77 -2.76 0.07
C ARG A 365 3.78 -3.42 1.44
N THR A 366 3.24 -4.63 1.52
CA THR A 366 3.43 -5.50 2.67
C THR A 366 4.53 -6.52 2.36
N GLU A 367 5.24 -7.01 3.37
CA GLU A 367 6.20 -8.10 3.15
C GLU A 367 5.51 -9.36 2.61
N ARG A 368 4.28 -9.59 3.02
CA ARG A 368 3.41 -10.66 2.53
C ARG A 368 2.02 -10.10 2.28
N PRO A 369 1.52 -10.23 1.08
CA PRO A 369 1.99 -10.98 -0.09
C PRO A 369 3.15 -10.33 -0.88
N GLY A 370 3.69 -9.21 -0.45
CA GLY A 370 4.91 -8.62 -0.99
C GLY A 370 4.73 -7.68 -2.18
N LYS A 371 3.53 -7.49 -2.69
CA LYS A 371 3.22 -6.53 -3.76
C LYS A 371 2.44 -5.33 -3.21
N GLY A 372 2.63 -4.17 -3.80
CA GLY A 372 1.91 -2.98 -3.39
C GLY A 372 0.44 -3.06 -3.76
N SER A 373 -0.40 -2.54 -2.90
CA SER A 373 -1.83 -2.42 -3.11
C SER A 373 -2.36 -1.09 -2.61
N ILE A 374 -3.51 -0.69 -3.12
CA ILE A 374 -4.17 0.56 -2.74
C ILE A 374 -4.76 0.42 -1.34
N VAL A 375 -4.57 1.45 -0.53
CA VAL A 375 -5.04 1.54 0.84
C VAL A 375 -6.46 2.10 0.90
N ALA A 376 -7.31 1.45 1.72
CA ALA A 376 -8.60 1.99 2.15
C ALA A 376 -8.66 2.06 3.68
N PRO A 377 -9.42 2.99 4.28
CA PRO A 377 -9.68 3.00 5.71
C PRO A 377 -10.62 1.86 6.10
N VAL A 378 -10.28 1.14 7.18
CA VAL A 378 -11.10 0.07 7.78
C VAL A 378 -11.03 0.21 9.29
N ASP A 379 -12.15 0.44 9.95
CA ASP A 379 -12.26 0.68 11.39
C ASP A 379 -12.54 -0.60 12.23
N THR A 380 -12.77 -1.73 11.57
CA THR A 380 -13.04 -3.02 12.23
C THR A 380 -11.77 -3.80 12.58
N ILE A 381 -10.60 -3.18 12.48
CA ILE A 381 -9.29 -3.74 12.82
C ILE A 381 -8.65 -2.93 13.93
N GLU A 382 -7.65 -3.51 14.60
CA GLU A 382 -6.95 -2.81 15.68
C GLU A 382 -6.14 -1.61 15.16
N GLY A 383 -6.31 -0.48 15.86
CA GLY A 383 -5.62 0.77 15.54
C GLY A 383 -4.17 0.80 16.02
N PRO A 384 -3.47 1.90 15.76
CA PRO A 384 -2.06 2.06 16.11
C PRO A 384 -1.86 2.26 17.61
N ILE A 385 -0.65 1.89 18.07
CA ILE A 385 -0.18 2.10 19.44
C ILE A 385 1.08 2.96 19.37
N VAL A 386 1.11 4.06 20.12
CA VAL A 386 2.20 5.02 20.10
C VAL A 386 2.75 5.30 21.49
N LEU A 387 4.05 5.61 21.55
CA LEU A 387 4.70 6.23 22.69
C LEU A 387 4.67 7.75 22.47
N MET A 388 4.11 8.47 23.42
CA MET A 388 4.04 9.92 23.40
C MET A 388 5.29 10.54 24.05
N LYS A 389 5.64 11.78 23.69
CA LYS A 389 6.78 12.51 24.25
C LYS A 389 6.71 12.73 25.78
N ASP A 390 5.52 12.69 26.37
CA ASP A 390 5.35 12.71 27.83
C ASP A 390 5.65 11.35 28.48
N GLY A 391 5.90 10.31 27.68
CA GLY A 391 6.18 8.94 28.08
C GLY A 391 4.95 8.09 28.27
N SER A 392 3.76 8.56 27.95
CA SER A 392 2.54 7.73 27.93
C SER A 392 2.49 6.83 26.69
N VAL A 393 1.83 5.69 26.83
CA VAL A 393 1.50 4.79 25.72
C VAL A 393 -0.01 4.84 25.48
N VAL A 394 -0.38 5.13 24.24
CA VAL A 394 -1.77 5.30 23.82
C VAL A 394 -2.09 4.32 22.70
N ARG A 395 -3.22 3.64 22.80
CA ARG A 395 -3.83 2.83 21.74
C ARG A 395 -5.03 3.59 21.19
N PHE A 396 -5.02 3.86 19.91
CA PHE A 396 -6.13 4.57 19.27
C PHE A 396 -7.18 3.57 18.77
N THR A 397 -8.43 3.82 19.14
CA THR A 397 -9.60 3.05 18.70
C THR A 397 -10.48 3.84 17.74
N GLY A 398 -10.29 5.15 17.65
CA GLY A 398 -11.00 6.06 16.76
C GLY A 398 -10.04 7.02 16.05
N GLN A 399 -10.46 7.52 14.91
CA GLN A 399 -9.65 8.49 14.14
C GLN A 399 -9.55 9.85 14.83
N ASP A 400 -10.61 10.27 15.53
CA ASP A 400 -10.67 11.61 16.12
C ASP A 400 -9.68 11.77 17.29
N ASP A 401 -9.40 10.68 18.00
CA ASP A 401 -8.41 10.66 19.06
C ASP A 401 -6.97 10.83 18.54
N ALA A 402 -6.73 10.48 17.29
CA ALA A 402 -5.42 10.57 16.65
C ALA A 402 -5.19 11.89 15.90
N ARG A 403 -6.20 12.76 15.77
CA ARG A 403 -6.06 14.06 15.10
C ARG A 403 -5.34 15.07 15.97
N GLY A 404 -4.50 15.91 15.35
CA GLY A 404 -3.82 17.03 16.04
C GLY A 404 -2.73 16.58 17.02
N LEU A 405 -2.10 15.42 16.76
CA LEU A 405 -0.99 14.88 17.53
C LEU A 405 0.38 15.24 16.94
N ASP A 406 0.42 16.11 15.94
CA ASP A 406 1.64 16.51 15.25
C ASP A 406 2.72 16.93 16.25
N GLY A 407 3.88 16.34 16.13
CA GLY A 407 5.02 16.59 17.01
C GLY A 407 4.87 16.11 18.47
N LYS A 408 3.79 15.42 18.86
CA LYS A 408 3.59 14.87 20.21
C LYS A 408 3.97 13.40 20.33
N ILE A 409 4.04 12.68 19.21
CA ILE A 409 4.44 11.27 19.17
C ILE A 409 5.96 11.20 19.25
N GLU A 410 6.48 10.34 20.11
CA GLU A 410 7.90 10.01 20.22
C GLU A 410 8.25 8.83 19.33
N GLN A 411 7.41 7.79 19.36
CA GLN A 411 7.64 6.57 18.59
C GLN A 411 6.31 5.85 18.28
N VAL A 412 6.19 5.30 17.08
CA VAL A 412 5.12 4.35 16.74
C VAL A 412 5.56 2.96 17.19
N LEU A 413 4.87 2.40 18.19
CA LEU A 413 5.16 1.07 18.73
C LEU A 413 4.50 -0.03 17.89
N TYR A 414 3.37 0.28 17.26
CA TYR A 414 2.60 -0.63 16.42
C TYR A 414 1.73 0.20 15.48
N VAL A 415 1.78 -0.10 14.20
CA VAL A 415 1.01 0.66 13.18
C VAL A 415 -0.47 0.26 13.09
N GLY A 416 -0.89 -0.69 13.89
CA GLY A 416 -2.23 -1.29 13.80
C GLY A 416 -2.25 -2.55 12.94
N ASP A 417 -3.43 -3.13 12.80
CA ASP A 417 -3.63 -4.27 11.91
C ASP A 417 -3.63 -3.82 10.45
N ILE A 418 -3.31 -4.75 9.57
CA ILE A 418 -3.51 -4.59 8.13
C ILE A 418 -4.45 -5.69 7.65
N LEU A 419 -5.54 -5.28 7.02
CA LEU A 419 -6.46 -6.18 6.35
C LEU A 419 -6.03 -6.33 4.90
N VAL A 420 -5.78 -7.54 4.45
CA VAL A 420 -5.37 -7.85 3.07
C VAL A 420 -6.40 -8.78 2.44
N ALA A 421 -6.90 -8.40 1.27
CA ALA A 421 -7.83 -9.23 0.51
C ALA A 421 -7.16 -10.53 0.04
N LEU A 422 -7.92 -11.64 0.01
CA LEU A 422 -7.40 -12.92 -0.47
C LEU A 422 -6.87 -12.85 -1.90
N GLY A 423 -7.48 -12.04 -2.75
CA GLY A 423 -7.04 -11.81 -4.13
C GLY A 423 -5.61 -11.33 -4.24
N GLU A 424 -5.13 -10.53 -3.30
CA GLU A 424 -3.76 -10.03 -3.28
C GLU A 424 -2.72 -11.17 -3.18
N PHE A 425 -3.02 -12.23 -2.43
CA PHE A 425 -2.16 -13.40 -2.35
C PHE A 425 -2.15 -14.18 -3.67
N ILE A 426 -3.32 -14.38 -4.28
CA ILE A 426 -3.48 -15.13 -5.53
C ILE A 426 -2.78 -14.39 -6.68
N GLU A 427 -3.02 -13.09 -6.84
CA GLU A 427 -2.42 -12.26 -7.89
C GLU A 427 -0.89 -12.19 -7.80
N ASN A 428 -0.36 -12.36 -6.61
CA ASN A 428 1.08 -12.33 -6.37
C ASN A 428 1.74 -13.72 -6.37
N ASN A 429 1.00 -14.78 -6.69
CA ASN A 429 1.46 -16.17 -6.59
C ASN A 429 2.06 -16.48 -5.22
N HIS A 430 1.50 -15.91 -4.17
CA HIS A 430 1.97 -16.08 -2.81
C HIS A 430 1.02 -17.01 -2.05
N PRO A 431 1.53 -18.01 -1.30
CA PRO A 431 0.69 -18.80 -0.43
C PRO A 431 0.06 -17.93 0.66
N LEU A 432 -1.13 -18.30 1.12
CA LEU A 432 -1.78 -17.59 2.21
C LEU A 432 -0.86 -17.57 3.44
N ALA A 433 -0.57 -16.38 3.94
CA ALA A 433 0.10 -16.21 5.21
C ALA A 433 -0.89 -16.42 6.37
N PRO A 434 -0.47 -17.00 7.51
CA PRO A 434 -1.35 -17.10 8.66
C PRO A 434 -1.68 -15.69 9.17
N SER A 435 -2.97 -15.46 9.45
CA SER A 435 -3.38 -14.20 10.10
C SER A 435 -3.01 -14.23 11.58
N GLY A 436 -2.95 -13.04 12.19
CA GLY A 436 -3.01 -12.91 13.64
C GLY A 436 -4.34 -13.47 14.17
N TYR A 437 -4.34 -13.88 15.43
CA TYR A 437 -5.57 -14.32 16.10
C TYR A 437 -6.55 -13.14 16.19
N CYS A 438 -7.75 -13.33 15.66
CA CYS A 438 -8.74 -12.27 15.48
C CYS A 438 -10.13 -12.68 15.96
N GLU A 439 -11.06 -11.75 15.97
CA GLU A 439 -12.41 -11.93 16.51
C GLU A 439 -13.16 -13.06 15.81
N GLU A 440 -12.98 -13.23 14.50
CA GLU A 440 -13.60 -14.32 13.74
C GLU A 440 -13.02 -15.69 14.13
N TRP A 441 -11.72 -15.76 14.39
CA TRP A 441 -11.10 -16.98 14.87
C TRP A 441 -11.57 -17.32 16.28
N TRP A 442 -11.63 -16.30 17.15
CA TRP A 442 -12.12 -16.46 18.50
C TRP A 442 -13.61 -16.88 18.54
N SER A 443 -14.43 -16.29 17.70
CA SER A 443 -15.83 -16.68 17.53
C SER A 443 -15.97 -18.14 17.14
N HIS A 444 -15.14 -18.62 16.21
CA HIS A 444 -15.12 -20.02 15.81
C HIS A 444 -14.68 -20.95 16.93
N ASP A 445 -13.65 -20.57 17.71
CA ASP A 445 -13.24 -21.32 18.89
C ASP A 445 -14.35 -21.37 19.95
N LEU A 446 -15.07 -20.26 20.15
CA LEU A 446 -16.23 -20.21 21.04
C LEU A 446 -17.34 -21.14 20.56
N GLU A 447 -17.72 -21.08 19.30
CA GLU A 447 -18.72 -21.94 18.67
C GLU A 447 -18.33 -23.43 18.83
N ASN A 448 -17.09 -23.78 18.53
CA ASN A 448 -16.56 -25.13 18.69
C ASN A 448 -16.58 -25.61 20.14
N ALA A 449 -16.33 -24.72 21.10
CA ALA A 449 -16.37 -25.08 22.52
C ALA A 449 -17.79 -25.35 23.01
N ILE A 450 -18.76 -24.51 22.59
CA ILE A 450 -20.14 -24.68 23.03
C ILE A 450 -20.87 -25.79 22.30
N SER A 451 -20.54 -26.10 21.04
CA SER A 451 -21.16 -27.19 20.28
C SER A 451 -20.97 -28.58 20.95
N LYS A 452 -19.95 -28.73 21.77
CA LYS A 452 -19.62 -29.94 22.53
C LYS A 452 -20.37 -30.04 23.85
N LEU A 453 -21.19 -29.06 24.23
CA LEU A 453 -21.86 -28.99 25.51
C LEU A 453 -23.38 -29.13 25.34
N SER A 454 -24.02 -29.85 26.29
CA SER A 454 -25.47 -29.79 26.40
C SER A 454 -25.93 -28.43 26.93
N THR A 455 -27.19 -28.08 26.69
CA THR A 455 -27.77 -26.81 27.17
C THR A 455 -27.58 -26.59 28.67
N SER A 456 -27.77 -27.65 29.48
CA SER A 456 -27.59 -27.59 30.93
C SER A 456 -26.11 -27.40 31.34
N GLN A 457 -25.17 -28.01 30.61
CA GLN A 457 -23.74 -27.81 30.83
C GLN A 457 -23.30 -26.40 30.47
N LEU A 458 -23.80 -25.87 29.36
CA LEU A 458 -23.49 -24.50 28.95
C LEU A 458 -24.01 -23.50 29.99
N THR A 459 -25.29 -23.60 30.39
CA THR A 459 -25.88 -22.74 31.43
C THR A 459 -25.07 -22.78 32.72
N THR A 460 -24.59 -23.95 33.12
CA THR A 460 -23.74 -24.11 34.31
C THR A 460 -22.40 -23.38 34.14
N ARG A 461 -21.79 -23.46 32.96
CA ARG A 461 -20.50 -22.81 32.69
C ARG A 461 -20.61 -21.29 32.54
N LEU A 462 -21.75 -20.78 32.06
CA LEU A 462 -22.01 -19.33 31.95
C LEU A 462 -22.40 -18.70 33.30
N LYS A 463 -22.73 -19.50 34.32
CA LYS A 463 -23.11 -18.95 35.63
C LYS A 463 -22.02 -18.08 36.23
N GLY A 464 -22.34 -16.80 36.48
CA GLY A 464 -21.43 -15.78 36.98
C GLY A 464 -20.73 -14.94 35.91
N SER A 465 -21.12 -15.08 34.64
CA SER A 465 -20.62 -14.21 33.55
C SER A 465 -21.61 -13.12 33.14
N ASP A 466 -22.85 -13.19 33.68
CA ASP A 466 -23.98 -12.35 33.25
C ASP A 466 -24.31 -12.47 31.74
N LEU A 467 -23.89 -13.60 31.12
CA LEU A 467 -24.18 -13.94 29.72
C LEU A 467 -25.25 -15.02 29.65
N THR A 468 -26.19 -14.84 28.74
CA THR A 468 -27.17 -15.85 28.35
C THR A 468 -26.72 -16.60 27.10
N ARG A 469 -27.43 -17.68 26.75
CA ARG A 469 -27.20 -18.36 25.46
C ARG A 469 -27.40 -17.43 24.28
N GLN A 470 -28.40 -16.57 24.34
CA GLN A 470 -28.69 -15.61 23.27
C GLN A 470 -27.55 -14.60 23.08
N ASP A 471 -26.93 -14.14 24.18
CA ASP A 471 -25.75 -13.24 24.10
C ASP A 471 -24.58 -13.94 23.43
N ILE A 472 -24.36 -15.22 23.75
CA ILE A 472 -23.28 -15.99 23.10
C ILE A 472 -23.54 -16.18 21.61
N ASP A 473 -24.78 -16.52 21.23
CA ASP A 473 -25.15 -16.68 19.81
C ASP A 473 -25.00 -15.34 19.06
N ALA A 474 -25.41 -14.22 19.67
CA ALA A 474 -25.22 -12.90 19.09
C ALA A 474 -23.73 -12.50 18.91
N ILE A 475 -22.90 -12.82 19.89
CA ILE A 475 -21.44 -12.60 19.80
C ILE A 475 -20.84 -13.45 18.66
N ILE A 476 -21.28 -14.69 18.49
CA ILE A 476 -20.81 -15.57 17.41
C ILE A 476 -21.24 -15.03 16.04
N GLU A 477 -22.48 -14.56 15.92
CA GLU A 477 -23.01 -14.01 14.67
C GLU A 477 -22.37 -12.66 14.30
N SER A 478 -22.01 -11.84 15.29
CA SER A 478 -21.48 -10.49 15.08
C SER A 478 -20.21 -10.22 15.88
N PRO A 479 -19.12 -10.98 15.65
CA PRO A 479 -17.90 -10.95 16.48
C PRO A 479 -17.15 -9.61 16.41
N LEU A 480 -17.38 -8.80 15.39
CA LEU A 480 -16.76 -7.48 15.25
C LEU A 480 -17.53 -6.36 15.96
N SER A 481 -18.82 -6.57 16.20
CA SER A 481 -19.71 -5.55 16.77
C SER A 481 -19.96 -5.77 18.26
N LEU A 482 -19.93 -7.01 18.72
CA LEU A 482 -20.25 -7.40 20.09
C LEU A 482 -19.02 -7.92 20.80
N ILE A 483 -18.36 -7.05 21.55
CA ILE A 483 -17.18 -7.40 22.34
C ILE A 483 -17.62 -7.71 23.77
N PRO A 484 -17.32 -8.92 24.30
CA PRO A 484 -17.63 -9.25 25.68
C PRO A 484 -16.85 -8.33 26.63
N SER A 485 -17.43 -7.98 27.78
CA SER A 485 -16.72 -7.21 28.79
C SER A 485 -15.46 -7.95 29.28
N PRO A 486 -14.47 -7.25 29.90
CA PRO A 486 -13.25 -7.89 30.41
C PRO A 486 -13.55 -9.08 31.32
N HIS A 487 -14.51 -8.94 32.25
CA HIS A 487 -14.93 -10.01 33.14
C HIS A 487 -15.53 -11.19 32.39
N GLN A 488 -16.38 -10.93 31.41
CA GLN A 488 -16.98 -11.96 30.56
C GLN A 488 -15.94 -12.70 29.72
N ALA A 489 -14.99 -11.97 29.12
CA ALA A 489 -13.92 -12.56 28.32
C ALA A 489 -13.05 -13.53 29.14
N VAL A 490 -12.65 -13.12 30.35
CA VAL A 490 -11.89 -13.98 31.27
C VAL A 490 -12.73 -15.19 31.73
N HIS A 491 -14.00 -14.97 32.02
CA HIS A 491 -14.90 -16.05 32.43
C HIS A 491 -15.04 -17.12 31.33
N LEU A 492 -15.29 -16.67 30.09
CA LEU A 492 -15.40 -17.57 28.93
C LEU A 492 -14.09 -18.32 28.71
N ALA A 493 -12.95 -17.63 28.72
CA ALA A 493 -11.64 -18.26 28.55
C ALA A 493 -11.39 -19.34 29.58
N LYS A 494 -11.63 -19.07 30.87
CA LYS A 494 -11.43 -20.03 31.96
C LYS A 494 -12.43 -21.19 31.93
N LYS A 495 -13.72 -20.94 31.70
CA LYS A 495 -14.79 -21.93 31.78
C LYS A 495 -14.94 -22.79 30.54
N LEU A 496 -14.71 -22.22 29.38
CA LEU A 496 -14.79 -22.96 28.11
C LEU A 496 -13.44 -23.44 27.60
N LYS A 497 -12.34 -23.01 28.24
CA LYS A 497 -10.95 -23.36 27.86
C LYS A 497 -10.62 -22.93 26.43
N ILE A 498 -11.06 -21.75 26.07
CA ILE A 498 -10.73 -21.08 24.82
C ILE A 498 -9.70 -19.97 25.08
N PRO A 499 -9.00 -19.46 24.05
CA PRO A 499 -8.15 -18.28 24.19
C PRO A 499 -8.91 -17.07 24.70
N LEU A 500 -8.19 -16.09 25.26
CA LEU A 500 -8.78 -14.80 25.63
C LEU A 500 -9.23 -14.06 24.37
N HIS A 501 -10.30 -13.27 24.48
CA HIS A 501 -10.80 -12.48 23.34
C HIS A 501 -9.72 -11.57 22.78
N PRO A 502 -9.57 -11.45 21.44
CA PRO A 502 -8.48 -10.70 20.79
C PRO A 502 -8.34 -9.25 21.24
N PHE A 503 -9.44 -8.57 21.50
CA PHE A 503 -9.46 -7.19 22.00
C PHE A 503 -8.62 -6.99 23.29
N TYR A 504 -8.49 -8.05 24.11
CA TYR A 504 -7.76 -8.07 25.38
C TYR A 504 -6.40 -8.75 25.30
N LEU A 505 -5.97 -9.15 24.11
CA LEU A 505 -4.64 -9.68 23.86
C LEU A 505 -3.68 -8.53 23.59
N TYR A 506 -2.70 -8.35 24.48
CA TYR A 506 -1.57 -7.48 24.21
C TYR A 506 -0.51 -8.21 23.40
N ARG A 507 0.50 -7.50 22.95
CA ARG A 507 1.56 -8.04 22.09
C ARG A 507 2.66 -8.76 22.89
N TRP A 508 2.29 -9.65 23.79
CA TRP A 508 3.23 -10.40 24.63
C TRP A 508 4.25 -11.22 23.83
N ILE A 509 3.96 -11.53 22.58
CA ILE A 509 4.90 -12.19 21.67
C ILE A 509 6.18 -11.39 21.41
N ALA A 510 6.18 -10.09 21.72
CA ALA A 510 7.35 -9.23 21.65
C ALA A 510 8.34 -9.47 22.80
N LEU A 511 7.93 -10.22 23.83
CA LEU A 511 8.73 -10.55 25.00
C LEU A 511 9.08 -12.03 25.04
N SER A 512 10.20 -12.39 25.64
CA SER A 512 10.54 -13.78 25.94
C SER A 512 9.70 -14.32 27.10
N VAL A 513 9.64 -15.64 27.23
CA VAL A 513 8.91 -16.31 28.32
C VAL A 513 9.46 -15.89 29.69
N ASP A 514 10.78 -15.78 29.82
CA ASP A 514 11.44 -15.37 31.08
C ASP A 514 11.09 -13.92 31.44
N GLU A 515 11.05 -13.02 30.46
CA GLU A 515 10.63 -11.63 30.67
C GLU A 515 9.16 -11.55 31.09
N ILE A 516 8.28 -12.34 30.50
CA ILE A 516 6.87 -12.38 30.90
C ILE A 516 6.72 -12.91 32.34
N GLN A 517 7.49 -13.92 32.72
CA GLN A 517 7.46 -14.46 34.08
C GLN A 517 7.95 -13.42 35.11
N ASP A 518 9.09 -12.80 34.85
CA ASP A 518 9.65 -11.73 35.68
C ASP A 518 8.68 -10.55 35.80
N PHE A 519 8.09 -10.11 34.68
CA PHE A 519 7.07 -9.07 34.67
C PHE A 519 5.85 -9.43 35.52
N ARG A 520 5.36 -10.67 35.39
CA ARG A 520 4.21 -11.15 36.16
C ARG A 520 4.49 -11.18 37.65
N GLU A 521 5.65 -11.66 38.10
CA GLU A 521 6.05 -11.70 39.49
C GLU A 521 6.14 -10.28 40.08
N TRP A 522 6.76 -9.37 39.35
CA TRP A 522 6.82 -7.97 39.74
C TRP A 522 5.43 -7.32 39.82
N LEU A 523 4.58 -7.54 38.82
CA LEU A 523 3.22 -7.00 38.79
C LEU A 523 2.42 -7.47 40.02
N LEU A 524 2.41 -8.77 40.30
CA LEU A 524 1.69 -9.37 41.42
C LEU A 524 2.17 -8.84 42.79
N SER A 525 3.46 -8.53 42.91
CA SER A 525 4.03 -8.00 44.15
C SER A 525 3.84 -6.48 44.35
N SER A 526 3.60 -5.76 43.27
CA SER A 526 3.75 -4.30 43.24
C SER A 526 2.46 -3.53 42.94
N TYR A 527 1.41 -4.18 42.38
CA TYR A 527 0.22 -3.45 41.98
C TYR A 527 -0.61 -2.94 43.15
N LYS A 528 -1.18 -1.75 42.96
CA LYS A 528 -2.17 -1.18 43.87
C LYS A 528 -3.39 -0.77 43.07
N ILE A 529 -4.57 -1.17 43.51
CA ILE A 529 -5.83 -0.74 42.92
C ILE A 529 -6.14 0.65 43.43
N GLY A 530 -6.26 1.62 42.52
CA GLY A 530 -6.61 3.00 42.90
C GLY A 530 -8.03 3.09 43.42
N LYS A 531 -8.18 3.79 44.53
CA LYS A 531 -9.47 4.04 45.18
C LYS A 531 -10.10 5.32 44.62
N LYS A 532 -11.12 5.20 43.77
CA LYS A 532 -12.38 5.94 43.93
C LYS A 532 -13.54 5.23 43.26
N ASP A 533 -13.27 4.40 42.30
CA ASP A 533 -14.26 3.65 41.50
C ASP A 533 -13.73 2.35 40.89
N GLY A 534 -12.53 1.92 41.30
CA GLY A 534 -11.94 0.64 40.81
C GLY A 534 -11.34 0.67 39.41
N SER A 535 -11.17 1.84 38.82
CA SER A 535 -10.94 1.99 37.38
C SER A 535 -9.49 2.07 36.92
N TYR A 536 -8.49 2.01 37.80
CA TYR A 536 -7.09 2.01 37.37
C TYR A 536 -6.15 1.22 38.29
N ILE A 537 -5.13 0.60 37.68
CA ILE A 537 -4.02 -0.04 38.40
C ILE A 537 -2.84 0.93 38.42
N GLN A 538 -2.29 1.13 39.59
CA GLN A 538 -1.09 1.94 39.80
C GLN A 538 0.08 1.05 40.23
N ILE A 539 1.19 1.13 39.50
CA ILE A 539 2.40 0.35 39.69
C ILE A 539 3.62 1.26 39.83
N PRO A 540 4.65 0.86 40.61
CA PRO A 540 5.87 1.64 40.70
C PRO A 540 6.54 1.83 39.35
N PHE A 541 7.12 2.98 39.08
CA PHE A 541 7.91 3.17 37.87
C PHE A 541 9.27 2.47 38.01
N ILE A 542 9.49 1.46 37.18
CA ILE A 542 10.79 0.83 36.96
C ILE A 542 11.01 0.77 35.45
N LYS A 543 12.11 1.35 34.98
CA LYS A 543 12.40 1.48 33.54
C LYS A 543 12.27 0.15 32.78
N LYS A 544 12.83 -0.94 33.31
CA LYS A 544 12.75 -2.27 32.72
C LYS A 544 11.31 -2.68 32.40
N TYR A 545 10.41 -2.57 33.38
CA TYR A 545 9.03 -3.00 33.23
C TYR A 545 8.19 -2.03 32.40
N LYS A 546 8.53 -0.74 32.43
CA LYS A 546 7.92 0.23 31.50
C LYS A 546 8.25 -0.14 30.04
N THR A 547 9.50 -0.48 29.75
CA THR A 547 9.89 -0.94 28.39
C THR A 547 9.14 -2.21 28.00
N MET A 548 8.92 -3.15 28.93
CA MET A 548 8.10 -4.33 28.65
C MET A 548 6.64 -3.99 28.33
N LEU A 549 6.05 -3.04 29.05
CA LEU A 549 4.71 -2.52 28.77
C LEU A 549 4.64 -1.86 27.39
N GLU A 550 5.65 -1.09 27.01
CA GLU A 550 5.77 -0.47 25.69
C GLU A 550 5.85 -1.55 24.58
N CYS A 551 6.73 -2.54 24.75
CA CYS A 551 6.87 -3.64 23.80
C CYS A 551 5.56 -4.45 23.65
N ALA A 552 4.86 -4.69 24.78
CA ALA A 552 3.58 -5.38 24.76
C ALA A 552 2.42 -4.49 24.26
N GLY A 553 2.62 -3.19 24.11
CA GLY A 553 1.60 -2.24 23.67
C GLY A 553 0.51 -1.98 24.71
N VAL A 554 0.85 -2.07 25.99
CA VAL A 554 -0.11 -1.85 27.09
C VAL A 554 -0.26 -0.35 27.36
N PRO A 555 -1.46 0.22 27.19
CA PRO A 555 -1.71 1.63 27.43
C PRO A 555 -1.44 2.03 28.90
N HIS A 556 -0.64 3.06 29.08
CA HIS A 556 -0.30 3.57 30.42
C HIS A 556 0.17 5.03 30.35
N ARG A 557 0.11 5.71 31.49
CA ARG A 557 0.65 7.06 31.67
C ARG A 557 1.41 7.20 32.98
N PHE A 558 2.24 8.21 33.09
CA PHE A 558 2.84 8.57 34.37
C PHE A 558 1.82 9.22 35.32
N SER A 559 1.97 8.96 36.60
CA SER A 559 1.34 9.79 37.65
C SER A 559 1.98 11.18 37.67
N GLU A 560 1.30 12.16 38.28
CA GLU A 560 1.79 13.55 38.39
C GLU A 560 3.21 13.65 38.96
N ASN A 561 3.54 12.84 39.95
CA ASN A 561 4.87 12.80 40.55
C ASN A 561 5.91 11.96 39.78
N ARG A 562 5.54 11.34 38.69
CA ARG A 562 6.33 10.43 37.86
C ARG A 562 6.99 9.24 38.57
N LYS A 563 6.55 8.91 39.79
CA LYS A 563 7.06 7.77 40.57
C LYS A 563 6.31 6.48 40.30
N THR A 564 5.14 6.57 39.70
CA THR A 564 4.30 5.43 39.41
C THR A 564 3.72 5.54 37.99
N LEU A 565 3.38 4.40 37.42
CA LEU A 565 2.63 4.28 36.17
C LEU A 565 1.17 3.96 36.49
N ILE A 566 0.28 4.53 35.72
CA ILE A 566 -1.16 4.30 35.78
C ILE A 566 -1.53 3.57 34.48
N LEU A 567 -2.02 2.36 34.60
CA LEU A 567 -2.57 1.62 33.46
C LEU A 567 -3.96 2.20 33.16
N THR A 568 -4.22 2.57 31.91
CA THR A 568 -5.38 3.39 31.52
C THR A 568 -6.41 2.64 30.68
N ASP A 569 -6.15 1.37 30.39
CA ASP A 569 -7.06 0.54 29.58
C ASP A 569 -8.14 -0.12 30.47
N ASP A 570 -9.37 -0.20 30.02
CA ASP A 570 -10.48 -0.91 30.68
C ASP A 570 -10.24 -2.41 30.84
N SER A 571 -9.31 -2.99 30.07
CA SER A 571 -8.85 -4.37 30.22
C SER A 571 -7.94 -4.65 31.42
N ILE A 572 -7.67 -3.64 32.25
CA ILE A 572 -6.84 -3.71 33.45
C ILE A 572 -7.28 -4.83 34.41
N SER A 573 -8.57 -5.06 34.53
CA SER A 573 -9.10 -6.16 35.36
C SER A 573 -8.60 -7.54 34.92
N ILE A 574 -8.14 -7.68 33.66
CA ILE A 574 -7.61 -8.91 33.11
C ILE A 574 -6.16 -9.12 33.53
N LEU A 575 -5.35 -8.06 33.55
CA LEU A 575 -3.96 -8.15 34.04
C LEU A 575 -3.88 -8.49 35.51
N ALA A 576 -4.91 -8.14 36.28
CA ALA A 576 -5.00 -8.42 37.72
C ALA A 576 -5.52 -9.86 38.04
N GLN A 577 -6.09 -10.58 37.10
CA GLN A 577 -6.62 -11.95 37.22
C GLN A 577 -5.70 -13.02 36.64
#